data_9e7c98ccddd64f41ada19b8a548d6e9f
#
_entry.id   9e7c98ccddd64f41ada19b8a548d6e9f
#
_cell.length_a   1.000
_cell.length_b   1.000
_cell.length_c   1.000
_cell.angle_alpha   90.00
_cell.angle_beta   90.00
_cell.angle_gamma   90.00
#
_symmetry.space_group_name_H-M   'P 1'
#
loop_
_entity.id
_entity.type
_entity.pdbx_description
1 polymer ?
#
loop_
_entity_poly.entity_id
_entity_poly.type
_entity_poly.pdbx_seq_one_letter_code
_entity_poly.pdbx_strand_id
1 'polypeptide(L)'
;MSDTTVRAVPVGPQRDAYLPLFELADDSADQVLSYYQTGTLFALDGPDSNPLGIVLAVDNPDGSVELKAVAVDASRHGQGIGTRLLHAVLEELRDRGVTRVVVGTSSSGVGQLAYYQKAGFRLSRIERDFFSPDRGYPEGLREAGIPVRDMVWMDQELDREAPR
;
A
#
# COMPACT_ATOMS: atom_id res chain seq x y z
N MET A 1 -13.15 -20.39 12.37
CA MET A 1 -12.99 -19.08 11.74
C MET A 1 -11.86 -18.36 12.45
N SER A 2 -10.75 -18.21 11.79
CA SER A 2 -9.68 -17.39 12.31
C SER A 2 -10.13 -15.94 12.19
N ASP A 3 -10.21 -15.29 13.33
CA ASP A 3 -10.50 -13.86 13.43
C ASP A 3 -9.23 -13.11 12.97
N THR A 4 -9.14 -12.88 11.66
CA THR A 4 -8.05 -12.13 11.07
C THR A 4 -8.33 -10.65 11.25
N THR A 5 -7.82 -10.08 12.33
CA THR A 5 -7.99 -8.67 12.66
C THR A 5 -6.81 -7.87 12.16
N VAL A 6 -7.09 -6.75 11.51
CA VAL A 6 -6.05 -5.78 11.14
C VAL A 6 -5.57 -5.07 12.41
N ARG A 7 -4.26 -5.01 12.59
CA ARG A 7 -3.64 -4.36 13.75
C ARG A 7 -2.50 -3.43 13.34
N ALA A 8 -2.21 -2.45 14.17
CA ALA A 8 -1.04 -1.58 13.97
C ALA A 8 0.21 -2.26 14.56
N VAL A 9 1.32 -2.21 13.83
CA VAL A 9 2.61 -2.74 14.26
C VAL A 9 3.50 -1.57 14.67
N PRO A 10 3.95 -1.50 15.93
CA PRO A 10 4.80 -0.39 16.38
C PRO A 10 6.10 -0.30 15.58
N VAL A 11 6.65 0.93 15.50
CA VAL A 11 8.00 1.14 14.99
C VAL A 11 8.98 0.33 15.85
N GLY A 12 9.92 -0.32 15.20
CA GLY A 12 10.93 -1.13 15.87
C GLY A 12 11.18 -2.48 15.20
N PRO A 13 11.88 -3.38 15.90
CA PRO A 13 12.30 -4.68 15.33
C PRO A 13 11.14 -5.59 14.88
N GLN A 14 9.95 -5.38 15.43
CA GLN A 14 8.76 -6.16 15.04
C GLN A 14 8.42 -5.99 13.57
N ARG A 15 8.76 -4.85 12.97
CA ARG A 15 8.50 -4.59 11.54
C ARG A 15 9.38 -5.41 10.62
N ASP A 16 10.50 -5.94 11.11
CA ASP A 16 11.42 -6.74 10.29
C ASP A 16 10.75 -8.00 9.75
N ALA A 17 9.80 -8.57 10.48
CA ALA A 17 9.05 -9.73 10.03
C ALA A 17 8.21 -9.47 8.77
N TYR A 18 7.93 -8.21 8.47
CA TYR A 18 7.11 -7.81 7.32
C TYR A 18 7.94 -7.36 6.11
N LEU A 19 9.27 -7.34 6.21
CA LEU A 19 10.15 -6.94 5.11
C LEU A 19 9.87 -7.69 3.79
N PRO A 20 9.62 -9.01 3.80
CA PRO A 20 9.26 -9.70 2.55
C PRO A 20 8.03 -9.12 1.86
N LEU A 21 7.04 -8.65 2.62
CA LEU A 21 5.85 -8.01 2.05
C LEU A 21 6.17 -6.61 1.51
N PHE A 22 7.02 -5.85 2.19
CA PHE A 22 7.49 -4.57 1.66
C PHE A 22 8.21 -4.75 0.33
N GLU A 23 9.00 -5.80 0.20
CA GLU A 23 9.72 -6.10 -1.05
C GLU A 23 8.77 -6.47 -2.19
N LEU A 24 7.62 -7.04 -1.90
CA LEU A 24 6.57 -7.26 -2.91
C LEU A 24 5.94 -5.93 -3.35
N ALA A 25 5.85 -4.96 -2.45
CA ALA A 25 5.22 -3.67 -2.75
C ALA A 25 6.14 -2.72 -3.50
N ASP A 26 7.46 -2.85 -3.34
CA ASP A 26 8.44 -1.91 -3.91
C ASP A 26 9.67 -2.67 -4.39
N ASP A 27 10.03 -2.44 -5.64
CA ASP A 27 11.17 -3.09 -6.29
C ASP A 27 12.52 -2.51 -5.88
N SER A 28 12.54 -1.44 -5.11
CA SER A 28 13.77 -0.82 -4.60
C SER A 28 13.98 -1.15 -3.13
N ALA A 29 14.96 -2.01 -2.85
CA ALA A 29 15.33 -2.35 -1.47
C ALA A 29 15.78 -1.12 -0.67
N ASP A 30 16.50 -0.21 -1.31
CA ASP A 30 16.95 1.04 -0.68
C ASP A 30 15.77 1.92 -0.29
N GLN A 31 14.75 2.01 -1.14
CA GLN A 31 13.53 2.75 -0.82
C GLN A 31 12.81 2.11 0.36
N VAL A 32 12.63 0.80 0.36
CA VAL A 32 12.00 0.08 1.48
C VAL A 32 12.71 0.39 2.80
N LEU A 33 14.04 0.28 2.83
CA LEU A 33 14.81 0.57 4.04
C LEU A 33 14.67 2.01 4.50
N SER A 34 14.43 2.94 3.57
CA SER A 34 14.28 4.35 3.92
C SER A 34 12.95 4.68 4.60
N TYR A 35 11.89 3.86 4.41
CA TYR A 35 10.56 4.23 4.93
C TYR A 35 9.87 3.17 5.79
N TYR A 36 10.31 1.91 5.81
CA TYR A 36 9.53 0.85 6.49
C TYR A 36 9.38 1.06 8.00
N GLN A 37 10.24 1.87 8.61
CA GLN A 37 10.16 2.24 10.02
C GLN A 37 9.47 3.59 10.24
N THR A 38 8.75 4.10 9.26
CA THR A 38 7.99 5.34 9.38
C THR A 38 6.49 5.05 9.42
N GLY A 39 5.70 6.06 9.72
CA GLY A 39 4.24 6.00 9.63
C GLY A 39 3.58 4.93 10.49
N THR A 40 2.35 4.62 10.15
CA THR A 40 1.55 3.58 10.79
C THR A 40 1.53 2.34 9.89
N LEU A 41 2.08 1.24 10.39
CA LEU A 41 2.02 -0.04 9.68
C LEU A 41 0.81 -0.82 10.16
N PHE A 42 -0.14 -1.05 9.25
CA PHE A 42 -1.25 -1.96 9.48
C PHE A 42 -0.90 -3.33 8.92
N ALA A 43 -1.15 -4.35 9.70
CA ALA A 43 -0.85 -5.73 9.29
C ALA A 43 -2.05 -6.63 9.52
N LEU A 44 -2.19 -7.59 8.62
CA LEU A 44 -3.11 -8.70 8.74
C LEU A 44 -2.27 -9.96 8.86
N ASP A 45 -2.36 -10.62 10.01
CA ASP A 45 -1.66 -11.88 10.23
C ASP A 45 -2.62 -13.05 10.08
N GLY A 46 -2.12 -14.13 9.54
CA GLY A 46 -2.86 -15.38 9.43
C GLY A 46 -2.60 -16.31 10.61
N PRO A 47 -3.03 -17.57 10.48
CA PRO A 47 -2.71 -18.61 11.46
C PRO A 47 -1.22 -18.67 11.72
N ASP A 48 -0.82 -18.96 12.96
CA ASP A 48 0.57 -19.07 13.40
C ASP A 48 1.36 -17.74 13.25
N SER A 49 0.65 -16.61 13.28
CA SER A 49 1.24 -15.26 13.16
C SER A 49 2.01 -15.03 11.86
N ASN A 50 1.70 -15.78 10.82
CA ASN A 50 2.29 -15.55 9.50
C ASN A 50 1.73 -14.27 8.88
N PRO A 51 2.57 -13.32 8.43
CA PRO A 51 2.10 -12.12 7.77
C PRO A 51 1.33 -12.44 6.49
N LEU A 52 0.09 -11.98 6.38
CA LEU A 52 -0.73 -12.13 5.17
C LEU A 52 -0.76 -10.88 4.31
N GLY A 53 -0.69 -9.72 4.93
CA GLY A 53 -0.74 -8.46 4.20
C GLY A 53 -0.37 -7.28 5.07
N ILE A 54 0.04 -6.21 4.41
CA ILE A 54 0.41 -4.95 5.06
C ILE A 54 -0.11 -3.75 4.29
N VAL A 55 -0.35 -2.67 5.02
CA VAL A 55 -0.50 -1.31 4.48
C VAL A 55 0.30 -0.38 5.36
N LEU A 56 1.24 0.36 4.77
CA LEU A 56 1.97 1.41 5.46
C LEU A 56 1.36 2.76 5.10
N ALA A 57 0.82 3.46 6.10
CA ALA A 57 0.22 4.78 5.96
C ALA A 57 1.17 5.84 6.50
N VAL A 58 1.52 6.83 5.69
CA VAL A 58 2.45 7.90 6.04
C VAL A 58 1.77 9.24 5.87
N ASP A 59 1.89 10.11 6.88
CA ASP A 59 1.32 11.45 6.82
C ASP A 59 2.11 12.34 5.87
N ASN A 60 1.38 13.05 5.01
CA ASN A 60 1.95 14.08 4.14
C ASN A 60 1.85 15.46 4.80
N PRO A 61 2.73 16.41 4.45
CA PRO A 61 2.69 17.77 4.98
C PRO A 61 1.37 18.51 4.73
N ASP A 62 0.64 18.14 3.67
CA ASP A 62 -0.65 18.77 3.33
C ASP A 62 -1.85 18.22 4.12
N GLY A 63 -1.61 17.29 5.04
CA GLY A 63 -2.65 16.65 5.85
C GLY A 63 -3.26 15.40 5.21
N SER A 64 -2.93 15.07 3.98
CA SER A 64 -3.32 13.80 3.38
C SER A 64 -2.46 12.66 3.93
N VAL A 65 -2.91 11.44 3.74
CA VAL A 65 -2.16 10.23 4.10
C VAL A 65 -1.83 9.45 2.83
N GLU A 66 -0.57 9.09 2.68
CA GLU A 66 -0.14 8.23 1.59
C GLU A 66 -0.11 6.78 2.04
N LEU A 67 -0.70 5.89 1.26
CA LEU A 67 -0.48 4.46 1.39
C LEU A 67 0.84 4.13 0.67
N LYS A 68 1.92 4.15 1.43
CA LYS A 68 3.29 4.05 0.90
C LYS A 68 3.64 2.65 0.42
N ALA A 69 3.09 1.63 1.08
CA ALA A 69 3.26 0.23 0.70
C ALA A 69 1.96 -0.51 0.95
N VAL A 70 1.54 -1.32 -0.01
CA VAL A 70 0.37 -2.20 0.11
C VAL A 70 0.78 -3.53 -0.51
N ALA A 71 0.74 -4.59 0.27
CA ALA A 71 1.10 -5.91 -0.24
C ALA A 71 0.30 -7.01 0.46
N VAL A 72 0.01 -8.06 -0.28
CA VAL A 72 -0.61 -9.30 0.22
C VAL A 72 0.29 -10.45 -0.18
N ASP A 73 0.45 -11.42 0.72
CA ASP A 73 1.21 -12.63 0.44
C ASP A 73 0.76 -13.24 -0.89
N ALA A 74 1.72 -13.51 -1.78
CA ALA A 74 1.43 -14.00 -3.12
C ALA A 74 0.67 -15.33 -3.11
N SER A 75 0.89 -16.20 -2.12
CA SER A 75 0.19 -17.48 -1.99
C SER A 75 -1.29 -17.30 -1.62
N ARG A 76 -1.69 -16.10 -1.25
CA ARG A 76 -3.05 -15.77 -0.79
C ARG A 76 -3.81 -14.86 -1.77
N HIS A 77 -3.26 -14.60 -2.94
CA HIS A 77 -3.94 -13.78 -3.94
C HIS A 77 -5.25 -14.47 -4.38
N GLY A 78 -6.26 -13.67 -4.69
CA GLY A 78 -7.58 -14.16 -5.12
C GLY A 78 -8.52 -14.56 -3.98
N GLN A 79 -8.12 -14.37 -2.72
CA GLN A 79 -8.94 -14.72 -1.55
C GLN A 79 -9.66 -13.52 -0.91
N GLY A 80 -9.59 -12.36 -1.54
CA GLY A 80 -10.21 -11.14 -1.01
C GLY A 80 -9.49 -10.51 0.17
N ILE A 81 -8.30 -10.97 0.53
CA ILE A 81 -7.51 -10.47 1.66
C ILE A 81 -7.14 -9.01 1.44
N GLY A 82 -6.65 -8.67 0.24
CA GLY A 82 -6.26 -7.30 -0.08
C GLY A 82 -7.43 -6.33 0.00
N THR A 83 -8.60 -6.72 -0.47
CA THR A 83 -9.82 -5.91 -0.41
C THR A 83 -10.24 -5.66 1.04
N ARG A 84 -10.22 -6.70 1.88
CA ARG A 84 -10.57 -6.60 3.30
C ARG A 84 -9.59 -5.72 4.04
N LEU A 85 -8.28 -5.91 3.79
CA LEU A 85 -7.22 -5.15 4.43
C LEU A 85 -7.33 -3.66 4.08
N LEU A 86 -7.46 -3.34 2.80
CA LEU A 86 -7.57 -1.95 2.35
C LEU A 86 -8.82 -1.28 2.92
N HIS A 87 -9.96 -1.97 2.89
CA HIS A 87 -11.21 -1.46 3.43
C HIS A 87 -11.08 -1.15 4.94
N ALA A 88 -10.50 -2.06 5.71
CA ALA A 88 -10.30 -1.88 7.14
C ALA A 88 -9.37 -0.68 7.44
N VAL A 89 -8.31 -0.52 6.65
CA VAL A 89 -7.38 0.61 6.81
C VAL A 89 -8.06 1.93 6.49
N LEU A 90 -8.83 1.99 5.41
CA LEU A 90 -9.56 3.21 5.05
C LEU A 90 -10.58 3.61 6.12
N GLU A 91 -11.28 2.63 6.70
CA GLU A 91 -12.18 2.90 7.83
C GLU A 91 -11.44 3.44 9.04
N GLU A 92 -10.31 2.85 9.40
CA GLU A 92 -9.50 3.31 10.52
C GLU A 92 -8.99 4.74 10.29
N LEU A 93 -8.52 5.05 9.09
CA LEU A 93 -8.08 6.39 8.75
C LEU A 93 -9.23 7.40 8.81
N ARG A 94 -10.41 7.01 8.34
CA ARG A 94 -11.61 7.85 8.44
C ARG A 94 -11.94 8.15 9.90
N ASP A 95 -11.90 7.14 10.76
CA ASP A 95 -12.19 7.28 12.19
C ASP A 95 -11.16 8.18 12.89
N ARG A 96 -9.95 8.25 12.40
CA ARG A 96 -8.90 9.16 12.89
C ARG A 96 -9.04 10.57 12.33
N GLY A 97 -10.02 10.84 11.49
CA GLY A 97 -10.27 12.16 10.91
C GLY A 97 -9.50 12.49 9.65
N VAL A 98 -8.87 11.49 9.03
CA VAL A 98 -8.21 11.67 7.73
C VAL A 98 -9.27 11.91 6.66
N THR A 99 -9.09 12.95 5.86
CA THR A 99 -10.05 13.34 4.83
C THR A 99 -9.63 12.99 3.42
N ARG A 100 -8.34 12.78 3.19
CA ARG A 100 -7.84 12.43 1.87
C ARG A 100 -6.71 11.41 1.97
N VAL A 101 -6.80 10.36 1.18
CA VAL A 101 -5.80 9.31 1.08
C VAL A 101 -5.28 9.26 -0.35
N VAL A 102 -3.96 9.15 -0.50
CA VAL A 102 -3.30 9.05 -1.81
C VAL A 102 -2.53 7.74 -1.90
N VAL A 103 -2.41 7.22 -3.11
CA VAL A 103 -1.62 6.02 -3.40
C VAL A 103 -1.01 6.14 -4.78
N GLY A 104 0.23 5.70 -4.92
CA GLY A 104 0.92 5.64 -6.20
C GLY A 104 1.21 4.21 -6.60
N THR A 105 1.09 3.93 -7.89
CA THR A 105 1.47 2.64 -8.45
C THR A 105 2.02 2.84 -9.87
N SER A 106 2.82 1.88 -10.33
CA SER A 106 3.32 1.92 -11.70
C SER A 106 2.17 1.90 -12.72
N SER A 107 2.32 2.65 -13.80
CA SER A 107 1.38 2.61 -14.91
C SER A 107 1.31 1.24 -15.58
N SER A 108 2.33 0.40 -15.38
CA SER A 108 2.36 -0.98 -15.84
C SER A 108 1.63 -1.95 -14.92
N GLY A 109 1.31 -1.51 -13.69
CA GLY A 109 0.59 -2.30 -12.70
C GLY A 109 -0.89 -2.36 -12.97
N VAL A 110 -1.31 -3.02 -14.05
CA VAL A 110 -2.73 -3.02 -14.48
C VAL A 110 -3.65 -3.63 -13.42
N GLY A 111 -3.20 -4.65 -12.72
CA GLY A 111 -3.96 -5.26 -11.62
C GLY A 111 -4.12 -4.32 -10.44
N GLN A 112 -3.06 -3.61 -10.07
CA GLN A 112 -3.08 -2.63 -8.99
C GLN A 112 -3.96 -1.43 -9.33
N LEU A 113 -3.89 -0.94 -10.57
CA LEU A 113 -4.76 0.14 -11.02
C LEU A 113 -6.24 -0.24 -10.89
N ALA A 114 -6.59 -1.47 -11.27
CA ALA A 114 -7.95 -1.97 -11.10
C ALA A 114 -8.32 -2.11 -9.62
N TYR A 115 -7.41 -2.66 -8.81
CA TYR A 115 -7.61 -2.88 -7.38
C TYR A 115 -7.95 -1.59 -6.63
N TYR A 116 -7.15 -0.54 -6.85
CA TYR A 116 -7.37 0.74 -6.18
C TYR A 116 -8.64 1.43 -6.67
N GLN A 117 -8.93 1.39 -7.97
CA GLN A 117 -10.15 1.99 -8.50
C GLN A 117 -11.41 1.29 -7.97
N LYS A 118 -11.38 -0.03 -7.85
CA LYS A 118 -12.49 -0.80 -7.22
C LYS A 118 -12.69 -0.43 -5.75
N ALA A 119 -11.63 -0.01 -5.06
CA ALA A 119 -11.71 0.45 -3.68
C ALA A 119 -12.16 1.91 -3.55
N GLY A 120 -12.38 2.61 -4.66
CA GLY A 120 -12.89 3.99 -4.66
C GLY A 120 -11.85 5.05 -4.97
N PHE A 121 -10.62 4.68 -5.27
CA PHE A 121 -9.60 5.64 -5.67
C PHE A 121 -9.83 6.12 -7.10
N ARG A 122 -9.48 7.37 -7.37
CA ARG A 122 -9.56 7.98 -8.68
C ARG A 122 -8.17 8.40 -9.16
N LEU A 123 -7.95 8.32 -10.46
CA LEU A 123 -6.70 8.78 -11.07
C LEU A 123 -6.56 10.28 -10.87
N SER A 124 -5.40 10.71 -10.37
CA SER A 124 -5.14 12.10 -10.03
C SER A 124 -4.08 12.72 -10.95
N ARG A 125 -2.89 12.13 -11.02
CA ARG A 125 -1.79 12.65 -11.84
C ARG A 125 -0.81 11.55 -12.22
N ILE A 126 0.04 11.84 -13.19
CA ILE A 126 1.11 10.97 -13.65
C ILE A 126 2.44 11.66 -13.36
N GLU A 127 3.36 10.92 -12.72
CA GLU A 127 4.73 11.35 -12.54
C GLU A 127 5.61 10.52 -13.48
N ARG A 128 6.05 11.14 -14.57
CA ARG A 128 6.84 10.47 -15.60
C ARG A 128 8.23 10.16 -15.08
N ASP A 129 8.76 9.02 -15.50
CA ASP A 129 10.11 8.55 -15.19
C ASP A 129 10.39 8.41 -13.68
N PHE A 130 9.34 8.13 -12.89
CA PHE A 130 9.48 7.92 -11.45
C PHE A 130 10.39 6.73 -11.13
N PHE A 131 10.19 5.62 -11.85
CA PHE A 131 10.94 4.38 -11.62
C PHE A 131 12.23 4.43 -12.44
N SER A 132 13.25 5.06 -11.88
CA SER A 132 14.55 5.23 -12.53
C SER A 132 15.67 4.63 -11.68
N PRO A 133 16.83 4.29 -12.28
CA PRO A 133 18.00 3.84 -11.53
C PRO A 133 18.45 4.82 -10.45
N ASP A 134 18.29 6.13 -10.68
CA ASP A 134 18.63 7.17 -9.71
C ASP A 134 17.85 7.04 -8.40
N ARG A 135 16.67 6.43 -8.46
CA ARG A 135 15.84 6.17 -7.28
C ARG A 135 16.01 4.74 -6.75
N GLY A 136 16.97 3.99 -7.27
CA GLY A 136 17.24 2.63 -6.82
C GLY A 136 16.44 1.55 -7.53
N TYR A 137 15.78 1.87 -8.63
CA TYR A 137 15.02 0.88 -9.40
C TYR A 137 15.89 0.26 -10.49
N PRO A 138 15.92 -1.09 -10.61
CA PRO A 138 16.69 -1.75 -11.66
C PRO A 138 16.22 -1.35 -13.06
N GLU A 139 17.15 -1.29 -14.00
CA GLU A 139 16.81 -1.11 -15.41
C GLU A 139 16.12 -2.37 -15.96
N GLY A 140 15.25 -2.17 -16.95
CA GLY A 140 14.61 -3.27 -17.66
C GLY A 140 13.48 -3.95 -16.94
N LEU A 141 13.02 -3.38 -15.81
CA LEU A 141 11.83 -3.91 -15.12
C LEU A 141 10.61 -3.83 -16.03
N ARG A 142 9.88 -4.95 -16.10
CA ARG A 142 8.62 -5.04 -16.83
C ARG A 142 7.54 -5.66 -15.94
N GLU A 143 6.31 -5.20 -16.16
CA GLU A 143 5.13 -5.71 -15.49
C GLU A 143 4.01 -5.81 -16.52
N ALA A 144 3.38 -6.96 -16.65
CA ALA A 144 2.37 -7.22 -17.69
C ALA A 144 2.89 -6.92 -19.11
N GLY A 145 4.20 -7.13 -19.38
CA GLY A 145 4.83 -6.83 -20.65
C GLY A 145 5.10 -5.35 -20.91
N ILE A 146 4.82 -4.49 -19.96
CA ILE A 146 4.96 -3.03 -20.08
C ILE A 146 6.19 -2.59 -19.27
N PRO A 147 7.06 -1.72 -19.80
CA PRO A 147 8.17 -1.18 -19.02
C PRO A 147 7.67 -0.45 -17.77
N VAL A 148 8.30 -0.70 -16.62
CA VAL A 148 8.03 0.02 -15.38
C VAL A 148 8.75 1.36 -15.45
N ARG A 149 8.00 2.46 -15.68
CA ARG A 149 8.57 3.80 -15.87
C ARG A 149 7.86 4.87 -15.08
N ASP A 150 6.55 5.00 -15.28
CA ASP A 150 5.77 6.13 -14.82
C ASP A 150 4.93 5.74 -13.60
N MET A 151 4.81 6.68 -12.66
CA MET A 151 3.95 6.53 -11.50
C MET A 151 2.59 7.14 -11.81
N VAL A 152 1.53 6.39 -11.53
CA VAL A 152 0.15 6.90 -11.52
C VAL A 152 -0.24 7.16 -10.07
N TRP A 153 -0.53 8.40 -9.75
CA TRP A 153 -1.05 8.78 -8.44
C TRP A 153 -2.57 8.76 -8.46
N MET A 154 -3.16 8.19 -7.44
CA MET A 154 -4.60 8.12 -7.24
C MET A 154 -4.95 8.68 -5.86
N ASP A 155 -6.17 9.17 -5.71
CA ASP A 155 -6.64 9.66 -4.43
C ASP A 155 -8.08 9.24 -4.14
N GLN A 156 -8.43 9.34 -2.86
CA GLN A 156 -9.79 9.11 -2.40
C GLN A 156 -10.09 10.09 -1.26
N GLU A 157 -11.22 10.77 -1.35
CA GLU A 157 -11.72 11.56 -0.23
C GLU A 157 -12.51 10.67 0.71
N LEU A 158 -12.20 10.77 2.01
CA LEU A 158 -12.90 10.02 3.05
C LEU A 158 -13.91 10.95 3.72
N ASP A 159 -15.19 10.72 3.46
CA ASP A 159 -16.26 11.47 4.07
C ASP A 159 -16.39 11.15 5.57
N ARG A 160 -16.49 12.20 6.38
CA ARG A 160 -16.78 12.07 7.80
C ARG A 160 -18.24 11.65 8.06
N GLU A 161 -19.07 11.71 7.05
CA GLU A 161 -20.46 11.32 7.15
C GLU A 161 -20.59 9.90 6.70
N ALA A 162 -21.10 9.14 7.49
CA ALA A 162 -22.45 8.82 7.57
C ALA A 162 -22.63 7.70 8.53
N PRO A 163 -23.33 7.91 9.59
CA PRO A 163 -24.07 6.83 10.19
C PRO A 163 -25.06 6.36 9.14
N ARG A 164 -24.86 5.20 8.67
CA ARG A 164 -25.89 4.50 7.93
C ARG A 164 -26.59 3.53 8.84
#